data_a94e37dc320c5d9a97612a224692cb54
#
_entry.id   a94e37dc320c5d9a97612a224692cb54
#
_cell.length_a   1.000
_cell.length_b   1.000
_cell.length_c   1.000
_cell.angle_alpha   90.00
_cell.angle_beta   90.00
_cell.angle_gamma   90.00
#
_symmetry.space_group_name_H-M   'P 1'
#
loop_
_entity.id
_entity.type
_entity.pdbx_description
1 polymer ?
#
loop_
_entity_poly.entity_id
_entity_poly.type
_entity_poly.pdbx_seq_one_letter_code
_entity_poly.pdbx_strand_id
1 'polypeptide(L)'
;LKWDLEYLQRLWEGINEANTLKNSPVLIFKESDIIIRALRDYLKEDIEEIWVDTEEAFEEASEFIERVMPDQSNILNKYENTLPLFTRYQIESQIETAYQREVKLTSGGSIVIDDTEALVAIDINSSQATSGKDIEETAVKTNVEACEEIGRQLRLRDIGGLVVIDFIDMMRLENKRSVEDAMRAALSEDRARVQIGRISRFGLLELSRQRLRSSLKERWTQDINTLSTAVLRLLEEESSKDKTSEVRAIVSPDMSALLLNERRIRLNDIEARSNVKLIVISDATRPDSRLEVIRIKDGKVIEPEKNRSSISVADHFEKKTKKKSIEEKPLLNIKRSKRPKKS
;
A
#
# COMPACT_ATOMS: atom_id res chain seq x y z
N LEU A 1 18.17 9.36 -20.85
CA LEU A 1 18.45 10.68 -21.45
C LEU A 1 18.39 10.66 -22.98
N LYS A 2 19.06 9.72 -23.67
CA LYS A 2 19.02 9.66 -25.15
C LYS A 2 17.62 9.29 -25.64
N TRP A 3 16.99 8.32 -25.03
CA TRP A 3 15.62 7.89 -25.34
C TRP A 3 14.57 8.95 -25.02
N ASP A 4 14.70 9.62 -23.89
CA ASP A 4 13.82 10.76 -23.55
C ASP A 4 13.91 11.87 -24.59
N LEU A 5 15.10 12.15 -25.08
CA LEU A 5 15.30 13.14 -26.14
C LEU A 5 14.66 12.71 -27.46
N GLU A 6 14.85 11.47 -27.88
CA GLU A 6 14.26 10.92 -29.10
C GLU A 6 12.72 10.88 -29.01
N TYR A 7 12.18 10.52 -27.83
CA TYR A 7 10.74 10.57 -27.56
C TYR A 7 10.18 11.99 -27.69
N LEU A 8 10.84 12.97 -27.03
CA LEU A 8 10.43 14.36 -27.09
C LEU A 8 10.54 14.94 -28.51
N GLN A 9 11.54 14.53 -29.30
CA GLN A 9 11.68 14.95 -30.70
C GLN A 9 10.52 14.40 -31.55
N ARG A 10 10.19 13.12 -31.46
CA ARG A 10 9.07 12.51 -32.15
C ARG A 10 7.72 13.14 -31.77
N LEU A 11 7.54 13.41 -30.46
CA LEU A 11 6.36 14.11 -29.95
C LEU A 11 6.24 15.50 -30.59
N TRP A 12 7.35 16.22 -30.63
CA TRP A 12 7.40 17.57 -31.25
C TRP A 12 7.12 17.54 -32.73
N GLU A 13 7.62 16.54 -33.47
CA GLU A 13 7.32 16.33 -34.88
C GLU A 13 5.82 16.07 -35.10
N GLY A 14 5.22 15.18 -34.27
CA GLY A 14 3.78 14.92 -34.33
C GLY A 14 2.93 16.15 -34.02
N ILE A 15 3.35 16.99 -33.04
CA ILE A 15 2.68 18.26 -32.74
C ILE A 15 2.74 19.21 -33.96
N ASN A 16 3.89 19.31 -34.60
CA ASN A 16 4.06 20.18 -35.77
C ASN A 16 3.23 19.69 -36.99
N GLU A 17 3.19 18.39 -37.22
CA GLU A 17 2.35 17.79 -38.26
C GLU A 17 0.85 18.07 -38.02
N ALA A 18 0.39 17.83 -36.77
CA ALA A 18 -1.00 18.10 -36.38
C ALA A 18 -1.38 19.59 -36.49
N ASN A 19 -0.44 20.49 -36.23
CA ASN A 19 -0.65 21.94 -36.33
C ASN A 19 -0.84 22.39 -37.83
N THR A 20 -0.37 21.59 -38.79
CA THR A 20 -0.58 21.86 -40.21
C THR A 20 -1.97 21.45 -40.69
N LEU A 21 -2.70 20.63 -39.93
CA LEU A 21 -4.06 20.22 -40.22
C LEU A 21 -5.03 21.37 -39.94
N LYS A 22 -5.79 21.77 -40.97
CA LYS A 22 -6.67 22.95 -40.95
C LYS A 22 -7.91 22.86 -40.05
N ASN A 23 -8.14 21.74 -39.36
CA ASN A 23 -9.32 21.54 -38.50
C ASN A 23 -8.95 21.69 -37.04
N SER A 24 -9.17 22.87 -36.46
CA SER A 24 -8.99 23.15 -35.02
C SER A 24 -10.34 23.22 -34.29
N PRO A 25 -10.42 22.82 -33.02
CA PRO A 25 -9.38 22.27 -32.18
C PRO A 25 -9.22 20.75 -32.30
N VAL A 26 -7.98 20.24 -32.30
CA VAL A 26 -7.64 18.81 -32.34
C VAL A 26 -6.87 18.46 -31.08
N LEU A 27 -7.24 17.35 -30.45
CA LEU A 27 -6.46 16.78 -29.32
C LEU A 27 -5.16 16.21 -29.91
N ILE A 28 -4.04 16.86 -29.65
CA ILE A 28 -2.73 16.47 -30.17
C ILE A 28 -2.05 15.47 -29.22
N PHE A 29 -2.20 15.68 -27.92
CA PHE A 29 -1.57 14.87 -26.89
C PHE A 29 -2.39 14.90 -25.60
N LYS A 30 -2.53 13.75 -24.98
CA LYS A 30 -3.14 13.59 -23.66
C LYS A 30 -2.21 12.76 -22.76
N GLU A 31 -1.52 13.41 -21.85
CA GLU A 31 -0.62 12.76 -20.88
C GLU A 31 -1.39 12.13 -19.72
N SER A 32 -2.51 11.51 -19.94
CA SER A 32 -3.34 11.07 -18.82
C SER A 32 -3.43 9.58 -18.63
N ASP A 33 -2.80 8.79 -19.49
CA ASP A 33 -2.88 7.34 -19.37
C ASP A 33 -1.90 6.82 -18.32
N ILE A 34 -2.44 6.04 -17.34
CA ILE A 34 -1.65 5.45 -16.27
C ILE A 34 -0.66 4.42 -16.79
N ILE A 35 -1.00 3.72 -17.90
CA ILE A 35 -0.19 2.67 -18.52
C ILE A 35 1.04 3.30 -19.15
N ILE A 36 0.85 4.30 -20.00
CA ILE A 36 1.94 5.03 -20.66
C ILE A 36 2.86 5.68 -19.62
N ARG A 37 2.28 6.27 -18.57
CA ARG A 37 3.07 6.85 -17.48
C ARG A 37 3.87 5.79 -16.73
N ALA A 38 3.27 4.64 -16.44
CA ALA A 38 3.96 3.54 -15.75
C ALA A 38 5.10 2.99 -16.60
N LEU A 39 4.89 2.76 -17.89
CA LEU A 39 5.92 2.32 -18.82
C LEU A 39 7.06 3.34 -18.92
N ARG A 40 6.75 4.62 -19.14
CA ARG A 40 7.76 5.68 -19.22
C ARG A 40 8.61 5.78 -17.95
N ASP A 41 7.98 5.66 -16.78
CA ASP A 41 8.64 5.91 -15.50
C ASP A 41 9.38 4.68 -14.95
N TYR A 42 8.91 3.47 -15.27
CA TYR A 42 9.41 2.24 -14.67
C TYR A 42 10.07 1.26 -15.64
N LEU A 43 9.81 1.37 -16.95
CA LEU A 43 10.44 0.49 -17.93
C LEU A 43 11.94 0.79 -18.03
N LYS A 44 12.75 -0.18 -17.64
CA LYS A 44 14.22 -0.18 -17.69
C LYS A 44 14.71 -1.41 -18.42
N GLU A 45 16.00 -1.45 -18.76
CA GLU A 45 16.64 -2.57 -19.48
C GLU A 45 16.64 -3.89 -18.67
N ASP A 46 16.44 -3.82 -17.36
CA ASP A 46 16.39 -4.97 -16.44
C ASP A 46 14.99 -5.61 -16.33
N ILE A 47 13.98 -5.07 -17.03
CA ILE A 47 12.61 -5.63 -17.05
C ILE A 47 12.56 -6.74 -18.10
N GLU A 48 12.27 -7.96 -17.66
CA GLU A 48 12.19 -9.14 -18.52
C GLU A 48 10.78 -9.37 -19.07
N GLU A 49 9.73 -9.08 -18.31
CA GLU A 49 8.34 -9.33 -18.68
C GLU A 49 7.39 -8.25 -18.15
N ILE A 50 6.41 -7.90 -18.98
CA ILE A 50 5.27 -7.04 -18.62
C ILE A 50 4.00 -7.81 -18.90
N TRP A 51 3.14 -7.97 -17.89
CA TRP A 51 1.87 -8.66 -18.02
C TRP A 51 0.70 -7.69 -17.90
N VAL A 52 -0.25 -7.78 -18.83
CA VAL A 52 -1.45 -6.94 -18.87
C VAL A 52 -2.68 -7.81 -19.04
N ASP A 53 -3.74 -7.54 -18.29
CA ASP A 53 -4.92 -8.39 -18.17
C ASP A 53 -6.14 -7.93 -18.99
N THR A 54 -6.06 -6.75 -19.64
CA THR A 54 -7.13 -6.24 -20.51
C THR A 54 -6.62 -5.98 -21.92
N GLU A 55 -7.49 -6.14 -22.92
CA GLU A 55 -7.17 -5.88 -24.33
C GLU A 55 -6.77 -4.43 -24.55
N GLU A 56 -7.58 -3.50 -24.04
CA GLU A 56 -7.35 -2.06 -24.17
C GLU A 56 -5.97 -1.64 -23.63
N ALA A 57 -5.60 -2.15 -22.43
CA ALA A 57 -4.31 -1.87 -21.83
C ALA A 57 -3.15 -2.52 -22.60
N PHE A 58 -3.39 -3.69 -23.21
CA PHE A 58 -2.39 -4.36 -24.03
C PHE A 58 -2.13 -3.59 -25.34
N GLU A 59 -3.18 -3.12 -26.02
CA GLU A 59 -3.07 -2.32 -27.23
C GLU A 59 -2.33 -1.00 -26.96
N GLU A 60 -2.70 -0.28 -25.88
CA GLU A 60 -2.03 0.98 -25.50
C GLU A 60 -0.56 0.77 -25.13
N ALA A 61 -0.25 -0.29 -24.38
CA ALA A 61 1.12 -0.63 -24.02
C ALA A 61 1.95 -1.02 -25.25
N SER A 62 1.37 -1.83 -26.16
CA SER A 62 2.03 -2.25 -27.41
C SER A 62 2.37 -1.07 -28.28
N GLU A 63 1.40 -0.18 -28.52
CA GLU A 63 1.59 1.02 -29.33
C GLU A 63 2.69 1.93 -28.76
N PHE A 64 2.76 2.06 -27.41
CA PHE A 64 3.81 2.84 -26.76
C PHE A 64 5.18 2.19 -26.90
N ILE A 65 5.29 0.87 -26.63
CA ILE A 65 6.58 0.14 -26.68
C ILE A 65 7.12 0.12 -28.12
N GLU A 66 6.27 -0.13 -29.11
CA GLU A 66 6.67 -0.11 -30.53
C GLU A 66 7.20 1.25 -30.97
N ARG A 67 6.65 2.35 -30.43
CA ARG A 67 7.11 3.70 -30.74
C ARG A 67 8.40 4.08 -30.02
N VAL A 68 8.55 3.66 -28.77
CA VAL A 68 9.64 4.15 -27.89
C VAL A 68 10.79 3.17 -27.84
N MET A 69 10.50 1.85 -27.81
CA MET A 69 11.46 0.76 -27.61
C MET A 69 11.13 -0.44 -28.50
N PRO A 70 11.19 -0.34 -29.82
CA PRO A 70 10.79 -1.42 -30.74
C PRO A 70 11.56 -2.73 -30.50
N ASP A 71 12.80 -2.65 -30.02
CA ASP A 71 13.64 -3.81 -29.72
C ASP A 71 13.15 -4.62 -28.48
N GLN A 72 12.27 -4.04 -27.68
CA GLN A 72 11.73 -4.66 -26.46
C GLN A 72 10.25 -5.06 -26.58
N SER A 73 9.67 -5.09 -27.78
CA SER A 73 8.28 -5.50 -27.99
C SER A 73 7.98 -6.91 -27.48
N ASN A 74 8.98 -7.77 -27.39
CA ASN A 74 8.86 -9.17 -26.96
C ASN A 74 8.58 -9.34 -25.45
N ILE A 75 8.76 -8.31 -24.63
CA ILE A 75 8.55 -8.39 -23.18
C ILE A 75 7.09 -8.22 -22.76
N LEU A 76 6.24 -7.69 -23.64
CA LEU A 76 4.83 -7.46 -23.38
C LEU A 76 4.02 -8.73 -23.60
N ASN A 77 3.31 -9.17 -22.57
CA ASN A 77 2.51 -10.37 -22.59
C ASN A 77 1.08 -10.08 -22.15
N LYS A 78 0.11 -10.69 -22.85
CA LYS A 78 -1.28 -10.67 -22.46
C LYS A 78 -1.60 -11.79 -21.48
N TYR A 79 -2.28 -11.44 -20.39
CA TYR A 79 -2.69 -12.39 -19.35
C TYR A 79 -4.10 -12.90 -19.61
N GLU A 80 -4.26 -14.21 -19.83
CA GLU A 80 -5.55 -14.83 -20.21
C GLU A 80 -6.07 -15.88 -19.21
N ASN A 81 -5.45 -15.95 -18.01
CA ASN A 81 -5.88 -16.91 -17.01
C ASN A 81 -7.16 -16.48 -16.26
N THR A 82 -7.89 -17.46 -15.71
CA THR A 82 -9.08 -17.24 -14.88
C THR A 82 -8.77 -16.67 -13.50
N LEU A 83 -7.56 -16.94 -12.96
CA LEU A 83 -7.10 -16.37 -11.70
C LEU A 83 -6.69 -14.91 -11.90
N PRO A 84 -7.18 -13.94 -11.12
CA PRO A 84 -6.78 -12.55 -11.26
C PRO A 84 -5.26 -12.35 -11.23
N LEU A 85 -4.75 -11.45 -12.08
CA LEU A 85 -3.31 -11.20 -12.27
C LEU A 85 -2.60 -10.88 -10.95
N PHE A 86 -3.16 -9.98 -10.15
CA PHE A 86 -2.59 -9.59 -8.86
C PHE A 86 -2.60 -10.71 -7.83
N THR A 87 -3.63 -11.56 -7.85
CA THR A 87 -3.73 -12.74 -6.98
C THR A 87 -2.65 -13.77 -7.34
N ARG A 88 -2.40 -14.01 -8.63
CA ARG A 88 -1.36 -14.94 -9.10
C ARG A 88 0.03 -14.56 -8.59
N TYR A 89 0.37 -13.29 -8.64
CA TYR A 89 1.69 -12.78 -8.20
C TYR A 89 1.70 -12.33 -6.73
N GLN A 90 0.63 -12.60 -5.98
CA GLN A 90 0.48 -12.21 -4.56
C GLN A 90 0.65 -10.70 -4.31
N ILE A 91 0.35 -9.88 -5.33
CA ILE A 91 0.46 -8.42 -5.25
C ILE A 91 -0.60 -7.86 -4.31
N GLU A 92 -1.82 -8.43 -4.32
CA GLU A 92 -2.91 -7.95 -3.45
C GLU A 92 -2.53 -8.04 -1.96
N SER A 93 -1.91 -9.14 -1.53
CA SER A 93 -1.43 -9.29 -0.15
C SER A 93 -0.31 -8.31 0.21
N GLN A 94 0.55 -7.95 -0.76
CA GLN A 94 1.59 -6.94 -0.56
C GLN A 94 1.00 -5.53 -0.47
N ILE A 95 -0.02 -5.23 -1.30
CA ILE A 95 -0.77 -3.97 -1.21
C ILE A 95 -1.43 -3.87 0.17
N GLU A 96 -2.09 -4.93 0.65
CA GLU A 96 -2.71 -4.97 1.97
C GLU A 96 -1.69 -4.74 3.08
N THR A 97 -0.50 -5.38 2.99
CA THR A 97 0.59 -5.15 3.95
C THR A 97 1.06 -3.71 3.98
N ALA A 98 1.05 -3.01 2.84
CA ALA A 98 1.43 -1.58 2.77
C ALA A 98 0.47 -0.66 3.55
N TYR A 99 -0.73 -1.11 3.88
CA TYR A 99 -1.68 -0.37 4.73
C TYR A 99 -1.62 -0.77 6.20
N GLN A 100 -0.96 -1.89 6.55
CA GLN A 100 -0.85 -2.34 7.93
C GLN A 100 0.12 -1.48 8.71
N ARG A 101 -0.21 -1.23 9.99
CA ARG A 101 0.67 -0.49 10.91
C ARG A 101 1.95 -1.27 11.22
N GLU A 102 1.83 -2.59 11.35
CA GLU A 102 2.92 -3.51 11.68
C GLU A 102 3.31 -4.34 10.46
N VAL A 103 4.60 -4.38 10.16
CA VAL A 103 5.18 -5.20 9.10
C VAL A 103 6.14 -6.20 9.71
N LYS A 104 5.94 -7.48 9.41
CA LYS A 104 6.78 -8.57 9.92
C LYS A 104 8.07 -8.68 9.14
N LEU A 105 9.17 -8.91 9.85
CA LEU A 105 10.46 -9.22 9.27
C LEU A 105 10.64 -10.73 9.08
N THR A 106 11.47 -11.15 8.14
CA THR A 106 11.74 -12.56 7.83
C THR A 106 12.36 -13.30 9.01
N SER A 107 13.20 -12.61 9.81
CA SER A 107 13.80 -13.14 11.04
C SER A 107 12.81 -13.34 12.19
N GLY A 108 11.55 -12.89 12.02
CA GLY A 108 10.49 -12.98 13.01
C GLY A 108 10.29 -11.71 13.84
N GLY A 109 11.15 -10.69 13.71
CA GLY A 109 10.91 -9.35 14.25
C GLY A 109 9.79 -8.60 13.52
N SER A 110 9.52 -7.38 13.91
CA SER A 110 8.55 -6.51 13.23
C SER A 110 8.97 -5.04 13.30
N ILE A 111 8.54 -4.28 12.30
CA ILE A 111 8.59 -2.83 12.31
C ILE A 111 7.17 -2.28 12.48
N VAL A 112 7.03 -1.25 13.29
CA VAL A 112 5.76 -0.56 13.55
C VAL A 112 5.90 0.86 13.04
N ILE A 113 5.03 1.25 12.09
CA ILE A 113 5.06 2.55 11.44
C ILE A 113 3.85 3.36 11.90
N ASP A 114 4.12 4.46 12.61
CA ASP A 114 3.11 5.36 13.15
C ASP A 114 3.26 6.75 12.55
N ASP A 115 2.23 7.18 11.82
CA ASP A 115 2.12 8.56 11.34
C ASP A 115 1.62 9.45 12.48
N THR A 116 2.37 10.50 12.76
CA THR A 116 1.94 11.59 13.65
C THR A 116 1.64 12.83 12.82
N GLU A 117 1.17 13.90 13.45
CA GLU A 117 0.91 15.17 12.76
C GLU A 117 2.17 15.79 12.14
N ALA A 118 3.34 15.67 12.80
CA ALA A 118 4.57 16.35 12.42
C ALA A 118 5.64 15.44 11.78
N LEU A 119 5.63 14.15 12.11
CA LEU A 119 6.66 13.20 11.68
C LEU A 119 6.11 11.77 11.64
N VAL A 120 6.86 10.88 11.00
CA VAL A 120 6.59 9.44 11.04
C VAL A 120 7.57 8.79 12.02
N ALA A 121 7.05 8.04 12.97
CA ALA A 121 7.84 7.25 13.91
C ALA A 121 7.85 5.79 13.48
N ILE A 122 9.03 5.17 13.49
CA ILE A 122 9.21 3.75 13.17
C ILE A 122 9.89 3.09 14.36
N ASP A 123 9.25 2.08 14.93
CA ASP A 123 9.75 1.26 16.05
C ASP A 123 10.11 -0.14 15.56
N ILE A 124 11.24 -0.67 16.01
CA ILE A 124 11.73 -1.99 15.63
C ILE A 124 11.64 -2.93 16.82
N ASN A 125 10.90 -4.02 16.66
CA ASN A 125 10.68 -5.03 17.66
C ASN A 125 11.38 -6.35 17.29
N SER A 126 12.19 -6.90 18.20
CA SER A 126 12.74 -8.26 18.06
C SER A 126 11.74 -9.29 18.57
N SER A 127 11.63 -10.43 17.88
CA SER A 127 10.68 -11.50 18.26
C SER A 127 11.15 -12.38 19.42
N GLN A 128 12.45 -12.40 19.74
CA GLN A 128 13.01 -13.34 20.73
C GLN A 128 13.93 -12.62 21.72
N ALA A 129 13.59 -12.75 22.99
CA ALA A 129 14.52 -12.50 24.09
C ALA A 129 15.56 -13.64 24.12
N THR A 130 16.66 -13.49 23.40
CA THR A 130 17.80 -14.41 23.50
C THR A 130 18.63 -14.05 24.70
N SER A 131 19.02 -15.07 25.47
CA SER A 131 19.83 -14.93 26.67
C SER A 131 21.31 -14.79 26.32
N GLY A 132 21.99 -13.75 26.81
CA GLY A 132 23.42 -13.68 26.90
C GLY A 132 24.16 -13.01 25.73
N LYS A 133 25.27 -13.59 25.30
CA LYS A 133 26.22 -13.00 24.35
C LYS A 133 25.66 -12.72 22.93
N ASP A 134 24.52 -13.34 22.59
CA ASP A 134 23.90 -13.25 21.27
C ASP A 134 22.94 -12.05 21.14
N ILE A 135 22.69 -11.27 22.22
CA ILE A 135 21.70 -10.19 22.20
C ILE A 135 22.13 -9.07 21.22
N GLU A 136 23.38 -8.64 21.28
CA GLU A 136 23.87 -7.56 20.43
C GLU A 136 23.96 -7.99 18.96
N GLU A 137 24.39 -9.22 18.67
CA GLU A 137 24.44 -9.77 17.32
C GLU A 137 23.03 -9.91 16.73
N THR A 138 22.08 -10.39 17.54
CA THR A 138 20.67 -10.46 17.15
C THR A 138 20.10 -9.07 16.88
N ALA A 139 20.42 -8.08 17.73
CA ALA A 139 19.97 -6.70 17.54
C ALA A 139 20.49 -6.12 16.23
N VAL A 140 21.78 -6.29 15.93
CA VAL A 140 22.40 -5.83 14.67
C VAL A 140 21.73 -6.49 13.48
N LYS A 141 21.55 -7.81 13.49
CA LYS A 141 20.92 -8.55 12.40
C LYS A 141 19.49 -8.07 12.16
N THR A 142 18.70 -7.92 13.22
CA THR A 142 17.31 -7.43 13.10
C THR A 142 17.28 -5.97 12.61
N ASN A 143 18.17 -5.11 13.09
CA ASN A 143 18.25 -3.72 12.66
C ASN A 143 18.65 -3.59 11.19
N VAL A 144 19.60 -4.40 10.70
CA VAL A 144 20.01 -4.41 9.29
C VAL A 144 18.86 -4.88 8.40
N GLU A 145 18.19 -5.96 8.76
CA GLU A 145 17.01 -6.43 8.04
C GLU A 145 15.88 -5.38 8.04
N ALA A 146 15.67 -4.72 9.18
CA ALA A 146 14.70 -3.62 9.30
C ALA A 146 15.05 -2.45 8.38
N CYS A 147 16.34 -2.12 8.17
CA CYS A 147 16.74 -1.06 7.24
C CYS A 147 16.27 -1.32 5.80
N GLU A 148 16.40 -2.54 5.30
CA GLU A 148 15.96 -2.94 3.97
C GLU A 148 14.43 -2.80 3.85
N GLU A 149 13.71 -3.32 4.84
CA GLU A 149 12.24 -3.25 4.85
C GLU A 149 11.73 -1.82 5.04
N ILE A 150 12.35 -1.01 5.91
CA ILE A 150 12.01 0.41 6.07
C ILE A 150 12.20 1.15 4.75
N GLY A 151 13.33 0.97 4.06
CA GLY A 151 13.57 1.56 2.74
C GLY A 151 12.48 1.19 1.74
N ARG A 152 12.05 -0.06 1.72
CA ARG A 152 10.94 -0.55 0.89
C ARG A 152 9.61 0.09 1.28
N GLN A 153 9.28 0.15 2.57
CA GLN A 153 8.04 0.72 3.07
C GLN A 153 7.94 2.24 2.85
N LEU A 154 9.04 2.98 2.97
CA LEU A 154 9.08 4.42 2.66
C LEU A 154 8.70 4.69 1.20
N ARG A 155 9.21 3.87 0.26
CA ARG A 155 8.86 3.95 -1.17
C ARG A 155 7.43 3.52 -1.45
N LEU A 156 6.99 2.37 -0.92
CA LEU A 156 5.64 1.83 -1.16
C LEU A 156 4.54 2.74 -0.62
N ARG A 157 4.75 3.30 0.56
CA ARG A 157 3.76 4.17 1.24
C ARG A 157 3.87 5.63 0.86
N ASP A 158 4.85 6.01 0.02
CA ASP A 158 5.16 7.41 -0.31
C ASP A 158 5.36 8.29 0.94
N ILE A 159 5.98 7.73 1.98
CA ILE A 159 6.26 8.45 3.21
C ILE A 159 7.29 9.52 2.92
N GLY A 160 6.98 10.77 3.25
CA GLY A 160 7.87 11.91 3.10
C GLY A 160 7.82 12.84 4.32
N GLY A 161 8.78 13.72 4.43
CA GLY A 161 8.98 14.60 5.57
C GLY A 161 10.01 14.03 6.54
N LEU A 162 9.87 14.34 7.82
CA LEU A 162 10.76 13.86 8.88
C LEU A 162 10.32 12.46 9.33
N VAL A 163 11.27 11.53 9.35
CA VAL A 163 11.08 10.17 9.84
C VAL A 163 12.08 9.90 10.95
N VAL A 164 11.62 9.36 12.07
CA VAL A 164 12.44 8.96 13.21
C VAL A 164 12.33 7.46 13.39
N ILE A 165 13.46 6.78 13.38
CA ILE A 165 13.56 5.33 13.53
C ILE A 165 14.17 5.03 14.88
N ASP A 166 13.49 4.21 15.68
CA ASP A 166 13.97 3.68 16.97
C ASP A 166 14.56 2.29 16.73
N PHE A 167 15.89 2.24 16.69
CA PHE A 167 16.63 0.99 16.52
C PHE A 167 16.79 0.26 17.84
N ILE A 168 16.78 -1.08 17.78
CA ILE A 168 17.13 -1.92 18.93
C ILE A 168 18.52 -1.50 19.42
N ASP A 169 18.67 -1.30 20.73
CA ASP A 169 19.89 -0.80 21.34
C ASP A 169 21.15 -1.60 20.96
N MET A 170 22.20 -0.87 20.58
CA MET A 170 23.51 -1.40 20.26
C MET A 170 24.58 -0.69 21.07
N MET A 171 25.45 -1.46 21.74
CA MET A 171 26.53 -0.92 22.58
C MET A 171 27.71 -0.45 21.75
N ARG A 172 28.11 -1.23 20.71
CA ARG A 172 29.31 -0.99 19.93
C ARG A 172 29.09 0.05 18.84
N LEU A 173 30.00 0.99 18.73
CA LEU A 173 29.97 2.02 17.70
C LEU A 173 30.06 1.45 16.26
N GLU A 174 30.80 0.36 16.10
CA GLU A 174 30.96 -0.35 14.82
C GLU A 174 29.59 -0.90 14.35
N ASN A 175 28.80 -1.47 15.26
CA ASN A 175 27.48 -1.99 14.97
C ASN A 175 26.51 -0.87 14.53
N LYS A 176 26.54 0.27 15.22
CA LYS A 176 25.77 1.45 14.81
C LYS A 176 26.15 1.94 13.40
N ARG A 177 27.44 1.97 13.07
CA ARG A 177 27.90 2.33 11.72
C ARG A 177 27.43 1.34 10.66
N SER A 178 27.49 0.03 10.96
CA SER A 178 27.00 -1.01 10.05
C SER A 178 25.51 -0.82 9.72
N VAL A 179 24.69 -0.49 10.72
CA VAL A 179 23.25 -0.20 10.52
C VAL A 179 23.03 1.11 9.76
N GLU A 180 23.82 2.17 10.05
CA GLU A 180 23.78 3.43 9.28
C GLU A 180 24.10 3.21 7.81
N ASP A 181 25.11 2.37 7.51
CA ASP A 181 25.52 2.06 6.14
C ASP A 181 24.48 1.20 5.43
N ALA A 182 23.86 0.22 6.12
CA ALA A 182 22.74 -0.56 5.61
C ALA A 182 21.55 0.34 5.26
N MET A 183 21.21 1.32 6.11
CA MET A 183 20.14 2.27 5.84
C MET A 183 20.43 3.14 4.63
N ARG A 184 21.69 3.61 4.47
CA ARG A 184 22.10 4.37 3.26
C ARG A 184 22.01 3.53 2.01
N ALA A 185 22.41 2.24 2.07
CA ALA A 185 22.29 1.31 0.95
C ALA A 185 20.83 1.07 0.56
N ALA A 186 19.93 0.83 1.53
CA ALA A 186 18.51 0.61 1.30
C ALA A 186 17.79 1.81 0.64
N LEU A 187 18.30 3.02 0.86
CA LEU A 187 17.75 4.26 0.30
C LEU A 187 18.49 4.76 -0.94
N SER A 188 19.55 4.11 -1.38
CA SER A 188 20.36 4.55 -2.54
C SER A 188 19.57 4.53 -3.85
N GLU A 189 18.60 3.65 -3.99
CA GLU A 189 17.73 3.52 -5.17
C GLU A 189 16.46 4.37 -5.11
N ASP A 190 16.28 5.15 -4.03
CA ASP A 190 15.09 5.99 -3.88
C ASP A 190 15.15 7.18 -4.84
N ARG A 191 14.08 7.42 -5.58
CA ARG A 191 13.94 8.58 -6.48
C ARG A 191 13.81 9.89 -5.72
N ALA A 192 13.32 9.84 -4.47
CA ALA A 192 13.21 11.01 -3.61
C ALA A 192 14.57 11.39 -3.04
N ARG A 193 14.81 12.68 -2.90
CA ARG A 193 16.00 13.17 -2.20
C ARG A 193 15.89 12.81 -0.71
N VAL A 194 16.85 12.03 -0.20
CA VAL A 194 16.90 11.61 1.20
C VAL A 194 18.17 12.18 1.86
N GLN A 195 18.00 12.67 3.09
CA GLN A 195 19.10 13.05 3.98
C GLN A 195 19.01 12.19 5.23
N ILE A 196 20.11 11.52 5.59
CA ILE A 196 20.16 10.57 6.70
C ILE A 196 21.12 11.09 7.75
N GLY A 197 20.66 11.15 9.01
CA GLY A 197 21.46 11.46 10.18
C GLY A 197 22.35 10.30 10.62
N ARG A 198 22.93 10.43 11.80
CA ARG A 198 23.63 9.35 12.51
C ARG A 198 22.73 8.82 13.63
N ILE A 199 22.94 7.57 14.03
CA ILE A 199 22.27 7.02 15.19
C ILE A 199 22.76 7.76 16.43
N SER A 200 21.81 8.37 17.14
CA SER A 200 22.04 9.14 18.36
C SER A 200 22.46 8.23 19.52
N ARG A 201 22.85 8.84 20.64
CA ARG A 201 23.11 8.11 21.89
C ARG A 201 21.88 7.42 22.47
N PHE A 202 20.69 7.78 22.00
CA PHE A 202 19.40 7.23 22.42
C PHE A 202 18.89 6.12 21.47
N GLY A 203 19.70 5.65 20.51
CA GLY A 203 19.27 4.64 19.52
C GLY A 203 18.50 5.21 18.33
N LEU A 204 18.13 6.50 18.33
CA LEU A 204 17.29 7.09 17.31
C LEU A 204 18.10 7.52 16.08
N LEU A 205 17.61 7.21 14.90
CA LEU A 205 18.08 7.73 13.62
C LEU A 205 17.01 8.64 13.02
N GLU A 206 17.42 9.85 12.69
CA GLU A 206 16.58 10.83 12.02
C GLU A 206 16.92 10.85 10.53
N LEU A 207 15.89 10.83 9.68
CA LEU A 207 16.04 11.04 8.24
C LEU A 207 14.96 11.99 7.73
N SER A 208 15.30 12.72 6.67
CA SER A 208 14.36 13.57 5.93
C SER A 208 14.26 13.08 4.52
N ARG A 209 13.04 12.76 4.06
CA ARG A 209 12.74 12.32 2.70
C ARG A 209 11.84 13.32 1.99
N GLN A 210 12.22 13.72 0.79
CA GLN A 210 11.41 14.62 -0.03
C GLN A 210 10.03 13.99 -0.28
N ARG A 211 8.96 14.75 -0.05
CA ARG A 211 7.60 14.35 -0.40
C ARG A 211 7.39 14.51 -1.91
N LEU A 212 7.24 13.42 -2.62
CA LEU A 212 6.98 13.42 -4.06
C LEU A 212 5.49 13.58 -4.37
N ARG A 213 4.64 12.98 -3.53
CA ARG A 213 3.17 13.01 -3.61
C ARG A 213 2.58 12.75 -2.24
N SER A 214 1.27 12.84 -2.10
CA SER A 214 0.56 12.46 -0.87
C SER A 214 0.85 11.01 -0.51
N SER A 215 0.94 10.72 0.80
CA SER A 215 1.18 9.35 1.27
C SER A 215 0.08 8.40 0.80
N LEU A 216 0.40 7.10 0.73
CA LEU A 216 -0.57 6.07 0.35
C LEU A 216 -1.81 6.11 1.25
N LYS A 217 -1.63 6.35 2.55
CA LYS A 217 -2.71 6.46 3.53
C LYS A 217 -3.60 7.69 3.27
N GLU A 218 -3.01 8.85 3.00
CA GLU A 218 -3.77 10.06 2.66
C GLU A 218 -4.59 9.86 1.39
N ARG A 219 -4.02 9.27 0.34
CA ARG A 219 -4.71 8.97 -0.90
C ARG A 219 -5.86 7.97 -0.71
N TRP A 220 -5.64 6.94 0.10
CA TRP A 220 -6.65 5.93 0.40
C TRP A 220 -7.84 6.50 1.16
N THR A 221 -7.61 7.39 2.12
CA THR A 221 -8.70 7.97 2.93
C THR A 221 -9.47 9.09 2.24
N GLN A 222 -8.87 9.71 1.22
CA GLN A 222 -9.44 10.90 0.56
C GLN A 222 -10.06 10.61 -0.81
N ASP A 223 -9.72 9.50 -1.46
CA ASP A 223 -10.19 9.20 -2.82
C ASP A 223 -11.11 7.97 -2.85
N ILE A 224 -12.40 8.25 -2.93
CA ILE A 224 -13.45 7.23 -3.07
C ILE A 224 -13.28 6.37 -4.34
N ASN A 225 -12.66 6.90 -5.41
CA ASN A 225 -12.39 6.15 -6.62
C ASN A 225 -11.32 5.08 -6.39
N THR A 226 -10.26 5.41 -5.67
CA THR A 226 -9.21 4.46 -5.27
C THR A 226 -9.80 3.36 -4.39
N LEU A 227 -10.65 3.71 -3.42
CA LEU A 227 -11.37 2.75 -2.58
C LEU A 227 -12.31 1.86 -3.41
N SER A 228 -13.04 2.42 -4.37
CA SER A 228 -13.94 1.63 -5.23
C SER A 228 -13.19 0.59 -6.04
N THR A 229 -11.99 0.92 -6.53
CA THR A 229 -11.14 -0.02 -7.24
C THR A 229 -10.65 -1.16 -6.34
N ALA A 230 -10.31 -0.86 -5.08
CA ALA A 230 -9.97 -1.89 -4.11
C ALA A 230 -11.14 -2.82 -3.79
N VAL A 231 -12.36 -2.28 -3.64
CA VAL A 231 -13.58 -3.09 -3.46
C VAL A 231 -13.78 -4.04 -4.63
N LEU A 232 -13.64 -3.56 -5.87
CA LEU A 232 -13.78 -4.39 -7.07
C LEU A 232 -12.76 -5.54 -7.10
N ARG A 233 -11.49 -5.28 -6.76
CA ARG A 233 -10.47 -6.33 -6.67
C ARG A 233 -10.78 -7.37 -5.60
N LEU A 234 -11.22 -6.94 -4.43
CA LEU A 234 -11.65 -7.85 -3.36
C LEU A 234 -12.85 -8.70 -3.78
N LEU A 235 -13.84 -8.11 -4.46
CA LEU A 235 -14.98 -8.84 -4.99
C LEU A 235 -14.54 -9.89 -6.04
N GLU A 236 -13.61 -9.54 -6.92
CA GLU A 236 -13.06 -10.45 -7.92
C GLU A 236 -12.26 -11.59 -7.27
N GLU A 237 -11.41 -11.30 -6.29
CA GLU A 237 -10.68 -12.30 -5.53
C GLU A 237 -11.61 -13.27 -4.81
N GLU A 238 -12.58 -12.77 -4.03
CA GLU A 238 -13.51 -13.61 -3.29
C GLU A 238 -14.43 -14.42 -4.21
N SER A 239 -14.80 -13.88 -5.37
CA SER A 239 -15.61 -14.59 -6.36
C SER A 239 -14.84 -15.70 -7.08
N SER A 240 -13.52 -15.59 -7.20
CA SER A 240 -12.68 -16.62 -7.83
C SER A 240 -12.38 -17.82 -6.94
N LYS A 241 -12.72 -17.76 -5.64
CA LYS A 241 -12.49 -18.87 -4.70
C LYS A 241 -13.50 -20.00 -4.91
N ASP A 242 -13.02 -21.25 -4.79
CA ASP A 242 -13.83 -22.45 -5.02
C ASP A 242 -15.15 -22.47 -4.22
N LYS A 243 -16.23 -22.88 -4.91
CA LYS A 243 -17.56 -23.08 -4.33
C LYS A 243 -18.20 -21.80 -3.75
N THR A 244 -17.79 -20.62 -4.19
CA THR A 244 -18.46 -19.37 -3.85
C THR A 244 -19.76 -19.26 -4.63
N SER A 245 -20.88 -18.96 -3.96
CA SER A 245 -22.18 -18.76 -4.61
C SER A 245 -22.58 -17.28 -4.66
N GLU A 246 -22.17 -16.51 -3.65
CA GLU A 246 -22.51 -15.11 -3.53
C GLU A 246 -21.40 -14.36 -2.76
N VAL A 247 -21.10 -13.13 -3.17
CA VAL A 247 -20.21 -12.22 -2.45
C VAL A 247 -20.93 -10.91 -2.16
N ARG A 248 -20.87 -10.43 -0.93
CA ARG A 248 -21.50 -9.21 -0.48
C ARG A 248 -20.44 -8.18 -0.11
N ALA A 249 -20.53 -6.98 -0.67
CA ALA A 249 -19.76 -5.81 -0.22
C ALA A 249 -20.68 -4.91 0.61
N ILE A 250 -20.31 -4.65 1.86
CA ILE A 250 -21.01 -3.71 2.74
C ILE A 250 -20.17 -2.45 2.81
N VAL A 251 -20.70 -1.36 2.28
CA VAL A 251 -19.97 -0.10 2.05
C VAL A 251 -20.82 1.11 2.43
N SER A 252 -20.20 2.30 2.48
CA SER A 252 -20.94 3.56 2.68
C SER A 252 -21.94 3.84 1.55
N PRO A 253 -22.93 4.73 1.77
CA PRO A 253 -23.90 5.13 0.74
C PRO A 253 -23.23 5.72 -0.51
N ASP A 254 -22.22 6.57 -0.36
CA ASP A 254 -21.51 7.20 -1.47
C ASP A 254 -20.71 6.18 -2.28
N MET A 255 -20.03 5.26 -1.62
CA MET A 255 -19.35 4.13 -2.25
C MET A 255 -20.34 3.21 -2.99
N SER A 256 -21.48 2.92 -2.38
CA SER A 256 -22.53 2.10 -3.00
C SER A 256 -23.06 2.76 -4.28
N ALA A 257 -23.31 4.07 -4.24
CA ALA A 257 -23.75 4.84 -5.40
C ALA A 257 -22.70 4.81 -6.53
N LEU A 258 -21.42 4.98 -6.20
CA LEU A 258 -20.31 4.92 -7.15
C LEU A 258 -20.21 3.54 -7.81
N LEU A 259 -20.24 2.47 -7.02
CA LEU A 259 -20.11 1.09 -7.51
C LEU A 259 -21.28 0.71 -8.43
N LEU A 260 -22.51 1.02 -8.03
CA LEU A 260 -23.72 0.62 -8.74
C LEU A 260 -24.02 1.47 -9.99
N ASN A 261 -23.53 2.69 -10.06
CA ASN A 261 -23.75 3.58 -11.21
C ASN A 261 -22.53 3.64 -12.12
N GLU A 262 -21.39 4.09 -11.60
CA GLU A 262 -20.20 4.34 -12.45
C GLU A 262 -19.40 3.09 -12.72
N ARG A 263 -19.33 2.14 -11.77
CA ARG A 263 -18.57 0.89 -11.87
C ARG A 263 -19.43 -0.33 -12.21
N ARG A 264 -20.68 -0.13 -12.58
CA ARG A 264 -21.64 -1.21 -12.86
C ARG A 264 -21.17 -2.19 -13.93
N ILE A 265 -20.54 -1.70 -15.00
CA ILE A 265 -20.01 -2.53 -16.08
C ILE A 265 -18.98 -3.53 -15.52
N ARG A 266 -18.06 -3.06 -14.70
CA ARG A 266 -17.04 -3.93 -14.06
C ARG A 266 -17.66 -4.96 -13.12
N LEU A 267 -18.67 -4.60 -12.33
CA LEU A 267 -19.40 -5.56 -11.48
C LEU A 267 -20.04 -6.66 -12.32
N ASN A 268 -20.71 -6.30 -13.41
CA ASN A 268 -21.33 -7.26 -14.31
C ASN A 268 -20.29 -8.18 -14.99
N ASP A 269 -19.12 -7.66 -15.37
CA ASP A 269 -18.02 -8.44 -15.94
C ASP A 269 -17.48 -9.47 -14.94
N ILE A 270 -17.33 -9.10 -13.68
CA ILE A 270 -16.88 -10.01 -12.62
C ILE A 270 -17.94 -11.11 -12.42
N GLU A 271 -19.23 -10.77 -12.33
CA GLU A 271 -20.32 -11.73 -12.22
C GLU A 271 -20.33 -12.72 -13.40
N ALA A 272 -20.19 -12.20 -14.63
CA ALA A 272 -20.21 -13.02 -15.84
C ALA A 272 -19.02 -13.99 -15.91
N ARG A 273 -17.82 -13.54 -15.51
CA ARG A 273 -16.61 -14.38 -15.52
C ARG A 273 -16.58 -15.41 -14.40
N SER A 274 -17.02 -15.05 -13.20
CA SER A 274 -16.97 -15.94 -12.03
C SER A 274 -18.21 -16.81 -11.88
N ASN A 275 -19.33 -16.47 -12.54
CA ASN A 275 -20.64 -17.04 -12.32
C ASN A 275 -21.11 -17.02 -10.85
N VAL A 276 -20.71 -15.95 -10.13
CA VAL A 276 -21.00 -15.71 -8.72
C VAL A 276 -21.83 -14.42 -8.62
N LYS A 277 -22.85 -14.42 -7.77
CA LYS A 277 -23.70 -13.25 -7.55
C LYS A 277 -22.99 -12.22 -6.67
N LEU A 278 -22.86 -10.97 -7.13
CA LEU A 278 -22.30 -9.86 -6.38
C LEU A 278 -23.42 -8.96 -5.83
N ILE A 279 -23.38 -8.67 -4.54
CA ILE A 279 -24.36 -7.79 -3.89
C ILE A 279 -23.63 -6.65 -3.19
N VAL A 280 -24.00 -5.42 -3.53
CA VAL A 280 -23.53 -4.21 -2.85
C VAL A 280 -24.61 -3.77 -1.86
N ILE A 281 -24.27 -3.72 -0.58
CA ILE A 281 -25.16 -3.32 0.51
C ILE A 281 -24.70 -1.95 1.03
N SER A 282 -25.58 -0.98 1.00
CA SER A 282 -25.34 0.35 1.55
C SER A 282 -25.61 0.36 3.06
N ASP A 283 -24.62 0.79 3.86
CA ASP A 283 -24.73 0.96 5.31
C ASP A 283 -24.39 2.40 5.70
N ALA A 284 -25.42 3.19 6.07
CA ALA A 284 -25.28 4.59 6.41
C ALA A 284 -24.47 4.85 7.71
N THR A 285 -24.23 3.83 8.50
CA THR A 285 -23.43 3.95 9.74
C THR A 285 -21.93 3.80 9.49
N ARG A 286 -21.53 3.43 8.27
CA ARG A 286 -20.12 3.19 7.92
C ARG A 286 -19.47 4.43 7.31
N PRO A 287 -18.27 4.81 7.75
CA PRO A 287 -17.49 5.82 7.06
C PRO A 287 -16.96 5.28 5.71
N ASP A 288 -16.67 6.17 4.77
CA ASP A 288 -16.21 5.80 3.41
C ASP A 288 -14.96 4.92 3.39
N SER A 289 -14.08 5.08 4.37
CA SER A 289 -12.86 4.30 4.52
C SER A 289 -13.06 2.88 5.04
N ARG A 290 -14.29 2.51 5.45
CA ARG A 290 -14.58 1.20 6.02
C ARG A 290 -15.42 0.36 5.08
N LEU A 291 -14.85 -0.72 4.59
CA LEU A 291 -15.50 -1.69 3.73
C LEU A 291 -15.42 -3.09 4.34
N GLU A 292 -16.42 -3.92 4.05
CA GLU A 292 -16.46 -5.31 4.47
C GLU A 292 -16.94 -6.17 3.30
N VAL A 293 -16.21 -7.24 2.99
CA VAL A 293 -16.59 -8.20 1.97
C VAL A 293 -16.87 -9.53 2.63
N ILE A 294 -18.06 -10.08 2.37
CA ILE A 294 -18.53 -11.33 2.96
C ILE A 294 -18.76 -12.33 1.84
N ARG A 295 -18.15 -13.51 1.96
CA ARG A 295 -18.35 -14.62 1.03
C ARG A 295 -19.41 -15.60 1.55
N ILE A 296 -20.30 -16.02 0.67
CA ILE A 296 -21.34 -17.02 0.97
C ILE A 296 -21.15 -18.25 0.11
N LYS A 297 -21.19 -19.41 0.76
CA LYS A 297 -21.12 -20.73 0.16
C LYS A 297 -22.33 -21.55 0.61
N ASP A 298 -23.10 -22.07 -0.35
CA ASP A 298 -24.27 -22.91 -0.06
C ASP A 298 -25.22 -22.29 0.98
N GLY A 299 -25.42 -20.95 0.92
CA GLY A 299 -26.30 -20.22 1.84
C GLY A 299 -25.69 -19.95 3.24
N LYS A 300 -24.46 -20.35 3.51
CA LYS A 300 -23.77 -20.09 4.78
C LYS A 300 -22.69 -19.06 4.60
N VAL A 301 -22.62 -18.10 5.51
CA VAL A 301 -21.52 -17.13 5.60
C VAL A 301 -20.25 -17.91 5.96
N ILE A 302 -19.21 -17.73 5.17
CA ILE A 302 -17.88 -18.23 5.49
C ILE A 302 -17.15 -17.10 6.22
N GLU A 303 -16.81 -17.36 7.49
CA GLU A 303 -15.91 -16.47 8.19
C GLU A 303 -14.54 -16.48 7.48
N PRO A 304 -13.92 -15.29 7.27
CA PRO A 304 -12.59 -15.22 6.70
C PRO A 304 -11.63 -16.03 7.57
N GLU A 305 -10.76 -16.81 6.94
CA GLU A 305 -9.68 -17.49 7.66
C GLU A 305 -8.89 -16.45 8.44
N LYS A 306 -8.66 -16.70 9.73
CA LYS A 306 -8.01 -15.78 10.69
C LYS A 306 -6.64 -15.24 10.26
N ASN A 307 -6.08 -15.74 9.17
CA ASN A 307 -4.78 -15.36 8.62
C ASN A 307 -4.83 -14.62 7.27
N ARG A 308 -6.03 -14.38 6.72
CA ARG A 308 -6.21 -13.54 5.53
C ARG A 308 -7.43 -12.67 5.78
N SER A 309 -7.14 -11.48 6.25
CA SER A 309 -8.16 -10.47 6.42
C SER A 309 -8.58 -9.94 5.04
N SER A 310 -9.63 -10.51 4.48
CA SER A 310 -10.53 -9.80 3.55
C SER A 310 -11.21 -8.64 4.27
N ILE A 311 -10.71 -8.27 5.44
CA ILE A 311 -11.31 -7.34 6.37
C ILE A 311 -10.40 -6.14 6.50
N SER A 312 -10.85 -5.10 5.80
CA SER A 312 -10.83 -3.77 6.36
C SER A 312 -9.52 -3.31 6.98
N VAL A 313 -8.78 -2.62 6.17
CA VAL A 313 -7.75 -1.67 6.62
C VAL A 313 -8.23 -0.82 7.82
N ALA A 314 -9.55 -0.62 7.98
CA ALA A 314 -10.17 0.12 9.08
C ALA A 314 -10.19 -0.61 10.44
N ASP A 315 -10.26 -1.93 10.49
CA ASP A 315 -10.34 -2.66 11.78
C ASP A 315 -9.07 -2.55 12.65
N HIS A 316 -7.93 -2.27 12.04
CA HIS A 316 -6.70 -2.01 12.77
C HIS A 316 -6.67 -0.64 13.47
N PHE A 317 -7.43 0.32 12.98
CA PHE A 317 -7.51 1.66 13.58
C PHE A 317 -8.48 1.71 14.78
N GLU A 318 -9.58 0.94 14.77
CA GLU A 318 -10.58 0.96 15.86
C GLU A 318 -10.17 0.17 17.11
N LYS A 319 -9.29 -0.84 17.02
CA LYS A 319 -8.84 -1.59 18.21
C LYS A 319 -8.14 -0.74 19.26
N LYS A 320 -7.56 0.42 18.85
CA LYS A 320 -6.93 1.36 19.78
C LYS A 320 -7.93 2.24 20.55
N THR A 321 -9.06 2.60 19.93
CA THR A 321 -10.07 3.46 20.56
C THR A 321 -10.90 2.70 21.60
N LYS A 322 -11.20 1.44 21.37
CA LYS A 322 -11.95 0.62 22.34
C LYS A 322 -11.12 0.18 23.55
N LYS A 323 -9.79 0.03 23.44
CA LYS A 323 -8.95 -0.26 24.62
C LYS A 323 -8.76 0.93 25.54
N LYS A 324 -8.87 2.17 25.08
CA LYS A 324 -8.79 3.36 25.94
C LYS A 324 -10.09 3.67 26.69
N SER A 325 -11.25 3.19 26.25
CA SER A 325 -12.53 3.40 26.91
C SER A 325 -12.88 2.38 28.01
N ILE A 326 -12.07 1.34 28.20
CA ILE A 326 -12.32 0.27 29.19
C ILE A 326 -11.44 0.41 30.46
N GLU A 327 -10.46 1.32 30.49
CA GLU A 327 -9.57 1.54 31.65
C GLU A 327 -9.84 2.81 32.45
N GLU A 328 -10.99 3.43 32.34
CA GLU A 328 -11.43 4.39 33.35
C GLU A 328 -11.96 3.64 34.59
N LYS A 329 -11.04 3.28 35.50
CA LYS A 329 -11.40 2.86 36.83
C LYS A 329 -12.10 4.02 37.56
N PRO A 330 -13.24 3.79 38.24
CA PRO A 330 -13.90 4.85 38.98
C PRO A 330 -13.01 5.31 40.13
N LEU A 331 -12.78 6.61 40.17
CA LEU A 331 -12.07 7.29 41.24
C LEU A 331 -12.74 7.04 42.61
N LEU A 332 -11.99 6.41 43.51
CA LEU A 332 -11.96 6.52 44.95
C LEU A 332 -13.16 7.13 45.64
N ASN A 333 -13.94 6.26 46.30
CA ASN A 333 -14.77 6.59 47.44
C ASN A 333 -13.91 7.02 48.63
N ILE A 334 -13.75 8.31 48.89
CA ILE A 334 -13.17 8.86 50.10
C ILE A 334 -14.19 8.70 51.20
N LYS A 335 -14.02 7.69 52.05
CA LYS A 335 -14.73 7.58 53.35
C LYS A 335 -14.27 8.72 54.24
N ARG A 336 -15.17 9.68 54.54
CA ARG A 336 -14.99 10.70 55.60
C ARG A 336 -14.88 10.00 56.93
N SER A 337 -13.72 10.08 57.60
CA SER A 337 -13.53 9.66 58.96
C SER A 337 -14.27 10.61 59.92
N LYS A 338 -15.11 10.05 60.80
CA LYS A 338 -15.77 10.79 61.89
C LYS A 338 -14.73 11.23 62.92
N ARG A 339 -14.69 12.54 63.21
CA ARG A 339 -13.94 13.09 64.39
C ARG A 339 -14.52 12.58 65.69
N PRO A 340 -13.70 12.23 66.70
CA PRO A 340 -14.19 11.92 68.03
C PRO A 340 -14.60 13.19 68.78
N LYS A 341 -15.76 13.14 69.47
CA LYS A 341 -16.18 14.15 70.40
C LYS A 341 -15.31 14.13 71.64
N LYS A 342 -14.72 15.25 72.04
CA LYS A 342 -14.12 15.49 73.36
C LYS A 342 -15.27 15.74 74.35
N SER A 343 -15.31 14.99 75.43
CA SER A 343 -15.92 15.29 76.71
C SER A 343 -15.06 16.25 77.48
#